data_72d08d3354145b5d658c7918d5a20f67
#
_entry.id   72d08d3354145b5d658c7918d5a20f67
#
_cell.length_a   1.000
_cell.length_b   1.000
_cell.length_c   1.000
_cell.angle_alpha   90.00
_cell.angle_beta   90.00
_cell.angle_gamma   90.00
#
_symmetry.space_group_name_H-M   'P 1'
#
loop_
_entity.id
_entity.type
_entity.pdbx_description
1 polymer ?
#
loop_
_entity_poly.entity_id
_entity_poly.type
_entity_poly.pdbx_seq_one_letter_code
_entity_poly.pdbx_strand_id
1 'polypeptide(L)'
;MPAVERSTVKDGFEPVFRQNERADRRRPSISTQRLFSDNLNPQANARDYAALMAQIAQNGLSNAESSFMARLYLEWPMRFTVNQELFSNLGYKNGAMPGVLTTAYYAYPIGETTPVVVALFYRDLPNGLYQRWRRNELAHDEFARWLLYDPAALPALRTILEGT
;
A
#
# COMPACT_ATOMS: atom_id res chain seq x y z
N MET A 1 -17.46 -17.95 11.42
CA MET A 1 -16.86 -19.18 11.96
C MET A 1 -17.02 -19.19 13.48
N PRO A 2 -17.43 -20.31 14.10
CA PRO A 2 -17.54 -20.45 15.55
C PRO A 2 -16.16 -20.21 16.22
N ALA A 3 -16.17 -19.68 17.45
CA ALA A 3 -14.95 -19.35 18.18
C ALA A 3 -14.01 -20.55 18.42
N VAL A 4 -14.57 -21.76 18.50
CA VAL A 4 -13.83 -23.02 18.69
C VAL A 4 -12.95 -23.37 17.47
N GLU A 5 -13.44 -23.14 16.24
CA GLU A 5 -12.64 -23.40 15.01
C GLU A 5 -11.49 -22.42 14.84
N ARG A 6 -11.65 -21.17 15.31
CA ARG A 6 -10.55 -20.19 15.30
C ARG A 6 -9.43 -20.56 16.25
N SER A 7 -9.76 -21.11 17.41
CA SER A 7 -8.78 -21.55 18.38
C SER A 7 -7.95 -22.71 17.86
N THR A 8 -8.57 -23.74 17.28
CA THR A 8 -7.90 -24.92 16.72
C THR A 8 -6.97 -24.60 15.53
N VAL A 9 -7.39 -23.68 14.67
CA VAL A 9 -6.55 -23.21 13.55
C VAL A 9 -5.35 -22.43 14.08
N LYS A 10 -5.54 -21.55 15.07
CA LYS A 10 -4.47 -20.80 15.69
C LYS A 10 -3.47 -21.70 16.41
N ASP A 11 -3.95 -22.66 17.18
CA ASP A 11 -3.12 -23.59 17.96
C ASP A 11 -2.34 -24.56 17.06
N GLY A 12 -2.86 -24.89 15.88
CA GLY A 12 -2.16 -25.72 14.89
C GLY A 12 -1.10 -24.95 14.08
N PHE A 13 -1.34 -23.67 13.79
CA PHE A 13 -0.42 -22.86 12.98
C PHE A 13 0.71 -22.20 13.78
N GLU A 14 0.46 -21.79 15.02
CA GLU A 14 1.43 -21.03 15.81
C GLU A 14 2.72 -21.81 16.13
N PRO A 15 2.70 -23.11 16.44
CA PRO A 15 3.92 -23.88 16.62
C PRO A 15 4.75 -24.01 15.36
N VAL A 16 4.12 -24.19 14.20
CA VAL A 16 4.81 -24.30 12.89
C VAL A 16 5.44 -22.95 12.52
N PHE A 17 4.73 -21.84 12.73
CA PHE A 17 5.26 -20.50 12.51
C PHE A 17 6.44 -20.19 13.42
N ARG A 18 6.35 -20.49 14.72
CA ARG A 18 7.45 -20.28 15.67
C ARG A 18 8.65 -21.18 15.39
N GLN A 19 8.42 -22.38 14.90
CA GLN A 19 9.49 -23.29 14.51
C GLN A 19 10.23 -22.77 13.28
N ASN A 20 9.51 -22.26 12.29
CA ASN A 20 10.08 -21.62 11.12
C ASN A 20 10.79 -20.31 11.45
N GLU A 21 10.24 -19.47 12.34
CA GLU A 21 10.92 -18.25 12.82
C GLU A 21 12.23 -18.57 13.57
N ARG A 22 12.30 -19.69 14.29
CA ARG A 22 13.54 -20.13 14.97
C ARG A 22 14.56 -20.74 14.01
N ALA A 23 14.10 -21.45 12.99
CA ALA A 23 14.95 -22.00 11.94
C ALA A 23 15.52 -20.88 11.06
N ASP A 24 14.81 -19.77 10.89
CA ASP A 24 15.09 -18.70 9.94
C ASP A 24 15.87 -17.53 10.56
N ARG A 25 16.74 -17.78 11.52
CA ARG A 25 17.64 -16.74 12.07
C ARG A 25 18.66 -16.22 11.07
N ARG A 26 18.80 -16.84 9.91
CA ARG A 26 19.63 -16.36 8.80
C ARG A 26 18.76 -15.71 7.75
N ARG A 27 18.30 -14.49 8.03
CA ARG A 27 17.69 -13.68 6.97
C ARG A 27 18.68 -13.53 5.82
N PRO A 28 18.25 -13.73 4.56
CA PRO A 28 19.10 -13.45 3.42
C PRO A 28 19.70 -12.06 3.51
N SER A 29 20.93 -11.89 3.03
CA SER A 29 21.55 -10.56 2.98
C SER A 29 20.68 -9.59 2.18
N ILE A 30 20.83 -8.28 2.40
CA ILE A 30 20.10 -7.26 1.63
C ILE A 30 20.37 -7.42 0.13
N SER A 31 21.60 -7.76 -0.24
CA SER A 31 21.96 -8.02 -1.65
C SER A 31 21.22 -9.23 -2.22
N THR A 32 21.11 -10.31 -1.46
CA THR A 32 20.32 -11.50 -1.86
C THR A 32 18.84 -11.17 -2.01
N GLN A 33 18.28 -10.40 -1.07
CA GLN A 33 16.88 -9.97 -1.15
C GLN A 33 16.62 -9.07 -2.36
N ARG A 34 17.56 -8.17 -2.70
CA ARG A 34 17.50 -7.34 -3.91
C ARG A 34 17.56 -8.20 -5.18
N LEU A 35 18.51 -9.12 -5.24
CA LEU A 35 18.63 -10.02 -6.40
C LEU A 35 17.33 -10.81 -6.62
N PHE A 36 16.72 -11.31 -5.55
CA PHE A 36 15.43 -11.99 -5.62
C PHE A 36 14.32 -11.04 -6.14
N SER A 37 14.26 -9.83 -5.57
CA SER A 37 13.30 -8.81 -5.99
C SER A 37 13.41 -8.47 -7.47
N ASP A 38 14.62 -8.29 -7.95
CA ASP A 38 14.88 -7.82 -9.32
C ASP A 38 14.64 -8.90 -10.38
N ASN A 39 14.77 -10.17 -10.02
CA ASN A 39 14.74 -11.26 -10.99
C ASN A 39 13.52 -12.20 -10.87
N LEU A 40 12.91 -12.30 -9.69
CA LEU A 40 11.86 -13.30 -9.43
C LEU A 40 10.50 -12.70 -9.05
N ASN A 41 10.46 -11.45 -8.60
CA ASN A 41 9.20 -10.82 -8.28
C ASN A 41 8.47 -10.32 -9.54
N PRO A 42 7.13 -10.35 -9.53
CA PRO A 42 6.34 -9.69 -10.56
C PRO A 42 6.74 -8.23 -10.71
N GLN A 43 6.97 -7.80 -11.94
CA GLN A 43 7.31 -6.43 -12.28
C GLN A 43 6.03 -5.63 -12.55
N ALA A 44 5.97 -4.41 -12.03
CA ALA A 44 4.87 -3.50 -12.25
C ALA A 44 5.35 -2.05 -12.21
N ASN A 45 4.57 -1.15 -12.75
CA ASN A 45 4.84 0.28 -12.71
C ASN A 45 3.71 1.05 -12.00
N ALA A 46 3.99 2.29 -11.61
CA ALA A 46 3.04 3.12 -10.88
C ALA A 46 1.76 3.41 -11.67
N ARG A 47 1.87 3.55 -13.00
CA ARG A 47 0.70 3.81 -13.88
C ARG A 47 -0.29 2.65 -13.87
N ASP A 48 0.20 1.42 -13.99
CA ASP A 48 -0.66 0.23 -14.01
C ASP A 48 -1.34 0.04 -12.67
N TYR A 49 -0.62 0.30 -11.56
CA TYR A 49 -1.22 0.25 -10.22
C TYR A 49 -2.23 1.38 -10.01
N ALA A 50 -1.98 2.59 -10.49
CA ALA A 50 -2.96 3.66 -10.45
C ALA A 50 -4.23 3.30 -11.23
N ALA A 51 -4.09 2.71 -12.43
CA ALA A 51 -5.20 2.24 -13.22
C ALA A 51 -6.00 1.14 -12.50
N LEU A 52 -5.31 0.17 -11.89
CA LEU A 52 -5.95 -0.88 -11.10
C LEU A 52 -6.71 -0.31 -9.90
N MET A 53 -6.11 0.61 -9.15
CA MET A 53 -6.76 1.26 -8.03
C MET A 53 -7.99 2.07 -8.46
N ALA A 54 -7.94 2.73 -9.62
CA ALA A 54 -9.10 3.42 -10.19
C ALA A 54 -10.23 2.44 -10.56
N GLN A 55 -9.90 1.29 -11.16
CA GLN A 55 -10.88 0.25 -11.45
C GLN A 55 -11.54 -0.30 -10.19
N ILE A 56 -10.76 -0.57 -9.13
CA ILE A 56 -11.29 -1.03 -7.85
C ILE A 56 -12.22 0.02 -7.24
N ALA A 57 -11.80 1.28 -7.21
CA ALA A 57 -12.59 2.39 -6.68
C ALA A 57 -13.96 2.50 -7.38
N GLN A 58 -13.98 2.33 -8.70
CA GLN A 58 -15.18 2.47 -9.55
C GLN A 58 -15.97 1.17 -9.74
N ASN A 59 -15.65 0.12 -8.99
CA ASN A 59 -16.24 -1.22 -9.13
C ASN A 59 -16.06 -1.83 -10.54
N GLY A 60 -14.96 -1.48 -11.20
CA GLY A 60 -14.66 -1.86 -12.60
C GLY A 60 -13.82 -3.12 -12.77
N LEU A 61 -13.66 -3.97 -11.75
CA LEU A 61 -13.03 -5.28 -11.92
C LEU A 61 -13.94 -6.22 -12.70
N SER A 62 -13.49 -7.45 -12.96
CA SER A 62 -14.19 -8.45 -13.77
C SER A 62 -15.66 -8.68 -13.41
N ASN A 63 -16.01 -8.45 -12.14
CA ASN A 63 -17.38 -8.46 -11.64
C ASN A 63 -17.51 -7.62 -10.35
N ALA A 64 -18.76 -7.31 -9.96
CA ALA A 64 -19.06 -6.50 -8.79
C ALA A 64 -18.57 -7.14 -7.47
N GLU A 65 -18.62 -8.46 -7.36
CA GLU A 65 -18.18 -9.19 -6.17
C GLU A 65 -16.67 -9.07 -5.99
N SER A 66 -15.88 -9.21 -7.05
CA SER A 66 -14.42 -9.03 -7.01
C SER A 66 -14.06 -7.61 -6.60
N SER A 67 -14.77 -6.61 -7.11
CA SER A 67 -14.58 -5.21 -6.72
C SER A 67 -14.90 -4.97 -5.25
N PHE A 68 -16.03 -5.50 -4.78
CA PHE A 68 -16.45 -5.42 -3.40
C PHE A 68 -15.43 -6.07 -2.47
N MET A 69 -14.98 -7.27 -2.79
CA MET A 69 -13.97 -7.98 -1.98
C MET A 69 -12.65 -7.23 -1.94
N ALA A 70 -12.18 -6.69 -3.07
CA ALA A 70 -10.97 -5.87 -3.10
C ALA A 70 -11.10 -4.63 -2.20
N ARG A 71 -12.24 -3.92 -2.29
CA ARG A 71 -12.52 -2.76 -1.45
C ARG A 71 -12.57 -3.10 0.03
N LEU A 72 -13.23 -4.19 0.39
CA LEU A 72 -13.32 -4.66 1.78
C LEU A 72 -11.94 -4.80 2.44
N TYR A 73 -10.95 -5.29 1.69
CA TYR A 73 -9.58 -5.43 2.18
C TYR A 73 -8.76 -4.15 2.10
N LEU A 74 -8.97 -3.31 1.09
CA LEU A 74 -8.19 -2.09 0.89
C LEU A 74 -8.68 -0.91 1.72
N GLU A 75 -9.98 -0.84 2.04
CA GLU A 75 -10.59 0.27 2.78
C GLU A 75 -10.42 0.18 4.30
N TRP A 76 -9.53 -0.68 4.79
CA TRP A 76 -9.21 -0.75 6.22
C TRP A 76 -8.78 0.58 6.86
N PRO A 77 -8.19 1.59 6.14
CA PRO A 77 -7.89 2.88 6.75
C PRO A 77 -9.12 3.68 7.17
N MET A 78 -10.30 3.36 6.61
CA MET A 78 -11.57 4.00 6.99
C MET A 78 -12.01 3.71 8.43
N ARG A 79 -11.36 2.77 9.13
CA ARG A 79 -11.56 2.56 10.57
C ARG A 79 -11.07 3.73 11.46
N PHE A 80 -10.25 4.62 10.93
CA PHE A 80 -9.71 5.77 11.66
C PHE A 80 -10.54 7.02 11.39
N THR A 81 -10.98 7.68 12.46
CA THR A 81 -11.84 8.88 12.41
C THR A 81 -11.26 9.98 11.53
N VAL A 82 -9.95 10.22 11.63
CA VAL A 82 -9.25 11.23 10.80
C VAL A 82 -9.42 10.99 9.30
N ASN A 83 -9.56 9.75 8.87
CA ASN A 83 -9.83 9.44 7.46
C ASN A 83 -11.30 9.63 7.10
N GLN A 84 -12.21 9.30 8.01
CA GLN A 84 -13.65 9.51 7.83
C GLN A 84 -14.04 10.99 7.76
N GLU A 85 -13.23 11.87 8.35
CA GLU A 85 -13.41 13.32 8.28
C GLU A 85 -13.00 13.92 6.92
N LEU A 86 -12.13 13.23 6.18
CA LEU A 86 -11.58 13.71 4.90
C LEU A 86 -12.16 12.99 3.69
N PHE A 87 -12.53 11.73 3.85
CA PHE A 87 -12.91 10.86 2.74
C PHE A 87 -14.20 10.10 3.03
N SER A 88 -15.03 9.93 2.02
CA SER A 88 -16.16 8.99 2.07
C SER A 88 -15.68 7.53 1.87
N ASN A 89 -14.62 7.34 1.09
CA ASN A 89 -13.92 6.06 0.93
C ASN A 89 -12.42 6.30 0.73
N LEU A 90 -11.60 5.45 1.32
CA LEU A 90 -10.14 5.49 1.17
C LEU A 90 -9.60 4.06 1.13
N GLY A 91 -9.11 3.63 -0.02
CA GLY A 91 -8.42 2.36 -0.20
C GLY A 91 -6.91 2.54 -0.24
N TYR A 92 -6.18 1.62 0.37
CA TYR A 92 -4.73 1.68 0.52
C TYR A 92 -4.05 0.33 0.38
N LYS A 93 -2.94 0.33 -0.35
CA LYS A 93 -2.01 -0.80 -0.42
C LYS A 93 -0.57 -0.32 -0.48
N ASN A 94 0.27 -0.89 0.36
CA ASN A 94 1.70 -0.63 0.33
C ASN A 94 2.51 -1.91 0.08
N GLY A 95 3.78 -1.72 -0.25
CA GLY A 95 4.79 -2.76 -0.35
C GLY A 95 6.15 -2.23 0.09
N ALA A 96 6.95 -3.08 0.72
CA ALA A 96 8.29 -2.72 1.16
C ALA A 96 9.25 -3.90 0.96
N MET A 97 10.33 -3.65 0.22
CA MET A 97 11.47 -4.54 0.05
C MET A 97 12.75 -3.73 0.19
N PRO A 98 13.91 -4.33 0.50
CA PRO A 98 15.15 -3.58 0.64
C PRO A 98 15.44 -2.67 -0.55
N GLY A 99 15.41 -1.36 -0.31
CA GLY A 99 15.61 -0.33 -1.34
C GLY A 99 14.37 0.01 -2.17
N VAL A 100 13.22 -0.63 -1.91
CA VAL A 100 11.97 -0.36 -2.62
C VAL A 100 10.86 -0.06 -1.62
N LEU A 101 10.16 1.03 -1.83
CA LEU A 101 8.91 1.36 -1.14
C LEU A 101 7.85 1.68 -2.19
N THR A 102 6.68 1.11 -2.02
CA THR A 102 5.54 1.39 -2.91
C THR A 102 4.33 1.72 -2.07
N THR A 103 3.55 2.68 -2.53
CA THR A 103 2.26 3.01 -1.95
C THR A 103 1.27 3.33 -3.05
N ALA A 104 0.05 2.85 -2.91
CA ALA A 104 -1.04 3.13 -3.85
C ALA A 104 -2.32 3.40 -3.05
N TYR A 105 -2.99 4.46 -3.43
CA TYR A 105 -4.24 4.90 -2.83
C TYR A 105 -5.30 5.14 -3.90
N TYR A 106 -6.55 4.95 -3.53
CA TYR A 106 -7.68 5.69 -4.09
C TYR A 106 -8.46 6.33 -2.96
N ALA A 107 -9.05 7.48 -3.22
CA ALA A 107 -9.88 8.19 -2.25
C ALA A 107 -11.04 8.88 -2.95
N TYR A 108 -12.17 8.95 -2.27
CA TYR A 108 -13.27 9.85 -2.58
C TYR A 108 -13.26 10.94 -1.50
N PRO A 109 -12.72 12.14 -1.76
CA PRO A 109 -12.84 13.26 -0.84
C PRO A 109 -14.32 13.53 -0.53
N ILE A 110 -14.62 14.03 0.67
CA ILE A 110 -16.01 14.33 1.04
C ILE A 110 -16.60 15.35 0.07
N GLY A 111 -17.79 15.04 -0.46
CA GLY A 111 -18.48 15.85 -1.46
C GLY A 111 -18.11 15.55 -2.91
N GLU A 112 -17.08 14.74 -3.14
CA GLU A 112 -16.65 14.36 -4.49
C GLU A 112 -17.23 12.99 -4.89
N THR A 113 -17.62 12.87 -6.17
CA THR A 113 -18.11 11.62 -6.76
C THR A 113 -17.09 10.91 -7.63
N THR A 114 -15.98 11.58 -7.92
CA THR A 114 -14.87 11.05 -8.72
C THR A 114 -13.69 10.70 -7.80
N PRO A 115 -13.12 9.51 -7.90
CA PRO A 115 -11.99 9.17 -7.07
C PRO A 115 -10.70 9.85 -7.52
N VAL A 116 -9.90 10.28 -6.57
CA VAL A 116 -8.50 10.63 -6.76
C VAL A 116 -7.66 9.39 -6.53
N VAL A 117 -6.66 9.14 -7.39
CA VAL A 117 -5.78 7.98 -7.29
C VAL A 117 -4.32 8.43 -7.27
N VAL A 118 -3.54 7.87 -6.36
CA VAL A 118 -2.11 8.14 -6.25
C VAL A 118 -1.37 6.82 -6.17
N ALA A 119 -0.32 6.66 -6.99
CA ALA A 119 0.62 5.55 -6.88
C ALA A 119 2.06 6.09 -6.91
N LEU A 120 2.81 5.81 -5.87
CA LEU A 120 4.20 6.24 -5.70
C LEU A 120 5.08 5.01 -5.54
N PHE A 121 6.06 4.88 -6.43
CA PHE A 121 7.01 3.77 -6.44
C PHE A 121 8.42 4.33 -6.32
N TYR A 122 9.05 4.08 -5.18
CA TYR A 122 10.43 4.44 -4.91
C TYR A 122 11.33 3.22 -5.08
N ARG A 123 12.38 3.38 -5.86
CA ARG A 123 13.34 2.34 -6.17
C ARG A 123 14.75 2.82 -5.90
N ASP A 124 15.66 1.87 -5.67
CA ASP A 124 17.08 2.12 -5.44
C ASP A 124 17.37 3.04 -4.24
N LEU A 125 16.47 3.04 -3.25
CA LEU A 125 16.65 3.82 -2.03
C LEU A 125 17.91 3.35 -1.30
N PRO A 126 18.81 4.27 -0.91
CA PRO A 126 19.88 3.96 0.00
C PRO A 126 19.36 3.33 1.30
N ASN A 127 20.06 2.32 1.83
CA ASN A 127 19.57 1.55 2.96
C ASN A 127 19.19 2.42 4.17
N GLY A 128 19.97 3.45 4.49
CA GLY A 128 19.68 4.38 5.59
C GLY A 128 18.36 5.12 5.38
N LEU A 129 18.11 5.63 4.16
CA LEU A 129 16.86 6.32 3.80
C LEU A 129 15.68 5.36 3.81
N TYR A 130 15.83 4.17 3.22
CA TYR A 130 14.82 3.13 3.23
C TYR A 130 14.39 2.75 4.65
N GLN A 131 15.34 2.51 5.58
CA GLN A 131 15.04 2.14 6.95
C GLN A 131 14.34 3.27 7.71
N ARG A 132 14.77 4.52 7.49
CA ARG A 132 14.19 5.71 8.10
C ARG A 132 12.74 5.91 7.64
N TRP A 133 12.50 5.90 6.33
CA TRP A 133 11.16 6.09 5.77
C TRP A 133 10.20 4.97 6.16
N ARG A 134 10.68 3.74 6.15
CA ARG A 134 9.85 2.58 6.50
C ARG A 134 9.40 2.59 7.96
N ARG A 135 10.23 3.09 8.88
CA ARG A 135 10.01 2.93 10.32
C ARG A 135 9.52 4.19 11.03
N ASN A 136 10.04 5.33 10.67
CA ASN A 136 9.93 6.51 11.52
C ASN A 136 9.22 7.69 10.87
N GLU A 137 9.37 7.89 9.58
CA GLU A 137 8.94 9.14 8.97
C GLU A 137 7.64 9.01 8.18
N LEU A 138 7.37 7.85 7.60
CA LEU A 138 6.19 7.63 6.72
C LEU A 138 5.94 8.77 5.71
N ALA A 139 6.97 9.58 5.44
CA ALA A 139 6.86 10.81 4.64
C ALA A 139 6.27 10.55 3.23
N HIS A 140 6.52 9.37 2.68
CA HIS A 140 5.95 8.95 1.40
C HIS A 140 4.41 8.73 1.49
N ASP A 141 3.92 8.24 2.63
CA ASP A 141 2.48 8.08 2.86
C ASP A 141 1.82 9.43 3.15
N GLU A 142 2.45 10.31 3.92
CA GLU A 142 1.96 11.67 4.16
C GLU A 142 1.90 12.49 2.86
N PHE A 143 2.94 12.39 2.03
CA PHE A 143 2.94 13.03 0.71
C PHE A 143 1.83 12.50 -0.19
N ALA A 144 1.64 11.17 -0.24
CA ALA A 144 0.55 10.57 -1.00
C ALA A 144 -0.83 11.05 -0.51
N ARG A 145 -1.02 11.12 0.80
CA ARG A 145 -2.28 11.62 1.40
C ARG A 145 -2.53 13.09 1.08
N TRP A 146 -1.49 13.94 1.17
CA TRP A 146 -1.62 15.33 0.76
C TRP A 146 -2.13 15.47 -0.67
N LEU A 147 -1.62 14.68 -1.60
CA LEU A 147 -2.10 14.65 -2.99
C LEU A 147 -3.56 14.20 -3.13
N LEU A 148 -4.10 13.47 -2.15
CA LEU A 148 -5.48 12.97 -2.20
C LEU A 148 -6.51 13.99 -1.71
N TYR A 149 -6.19 14.79 -0.70
CA TYR A 149 -7.18 15.66 -0.06
C TYR A 149 -7.03 17.14 -0.37
N ASP A 150 -5.83 17.58 -0.77
CA ASP A 150 -5.58 19.00 -1.05
C ASP A 150 -5.74 19.29 -2.56
N PRO A 151 -6.78 20.01 -3.00
CA PRO A 151 -6.99 20.33 -4.40
C PRO A 151 -5.85 21.18 -5.00
N ALA A 152 -5.08 21.90 -4.17
CA ALA A 152 -3.91 22.67 -4.62
C ALA A 152 -2.65 21.80 -4.81
N ALA A 153 -2.63 20.56 -4.31
CA ALA A 153 -1.44 19.71 -4.30
C ALA A 153 -0.94 19.39 -5.71
N LEU A 154 -1.82 18.98 -6.62
CA LEU A 154 -1.44 18.64 -8.00
C LEU A 154 -0.94 19.84 -8.81
N PRO A 155 -1.61 21.02 -8.78
CA PRO A 155 -1.06 22.24 -9.36
C PRO A 155 0.30 22.63 -8.79
N ALA A 156 0.49 22.58 -7.46
CA ALA A 156 1.76 22.87 -6.82
C ALA A 156 2.87 21.90 -7.27
N LEU A 157 2.56 20.60 -7.32
CA LEU A 157 3.51 19.58 -7.79
C LEU A 157 3.92 19.82 -9.25
N ARG A 158 2.98 20.13 -10.14
CA ARG A 158 3.27 20.46 -11.54
C ARG A 158 4.22 21.65 -11.65
N THR A 159 3.95 22.74 -10.92
CA THR A 159 4.80 23.93 -10.90
C THR A 159 6.24 23.57 -10.48
N ILE A 160 6.41 22.69 -9.49
CA ILE A 160 7.72 22.25 -9.04
C ILE A 160 8.44 21.45 -10.14
N LEU A 161 7.73 20.54 -10.81
CA LEU A 161 8.31 19.67 -11.83
C LEU A 161 8.60 20.38 -13.16
N GLU A 162 7.81 21.39 -13.52
CA GLU A 162 7.98 22.16 -14.75
C GLU A 162 8.99 23.31 -14.58
N GLY A 163 9.29 23.71 -13.36
CA GLY A 163 10.25 24.76 -13.03
C GLY A 163 11.69 24.28 -12.86
N THR A 164 11.93 22.96 -13.06
CA THR A 164 13.26 22.32 -13.03
C THR A 164 13.68 21.92 -14.42
#